data_cebfed08714184d0073373e585d21d68
#
_entry.id   cebfed08714184d0073373e585d21d68
#
_cell.length_a   1.000
_cell.length_b   1.000
_cell.length_c   1.000
_cell.angle_alpha   90.00
_cell.angle_beta   90.00
_cell.angle_gamma   90.00
#
_symmetry.space_group_name_H-M   'P 1'
#
loop_
_entity.id
_entity.type
_entity.pdbx_description
1 polymer ?
#
loop_
_entity_poly.entity_id
_entity_poly.type
_entity_poly.pdbx_seq_one_letter_code
_entity_poly.pdbx_strand_id
1 'polypeptide(L)'
;MNKQRRKELSKIACDLANATTKEQIEDFINDIENLKFEEEMFYDNAPENLQYSRRYMESEDSINYMDDALDYLNNALECEGDDFKNNINNAIEELRRAAI
;
A
#
# COMPACT_ATOMS: atom_id res chain seq x y z
N MET A 1 8.25 6.48 5.56
CA MET A 1 7.13 5.90 6.34
C MET A 1 7.59 5.58 7.75
N ASN A 2 6.76 5.87 8.77
CA ASN A 2 7.15 5.57 10.14
C ASN A 2 7.06 4.07 10.47
N LYS A 3 7.59 3.68 11.63
CA LYS A 3 7.65 2.27 12.05
C LYS A 3 6.26 1.65 12.17
N GLN A 4 5.30 2.40 12.71
CA GLN A 4 3.93 1.91 12.91
C GLN A 4 3.24 1.63 11.59
N ARG A 5 3.31 2.54 10.63
CA ARG A 5 2.71 2.36 9.31
C ARG A 5 3.37 1.23 8.53
N ARG A 6 4.70 1.09 8.61
CA ARG A 6 5.41 -0.05 7.98
C ARG A 6 4.94 -1.39 8.55
N LYS A 7 4.76 -1.45 9.85
CA LYS A 7 4.28 -2.66 10.53
C LYS A 7 2.86 -3.01 10.10
N GLU A 8 1.96 -2.04 10.05
CA GLU A 8 0.59 -2.25 9.61
C GLU A 8 0.53 -2.70 8.15
N LEU A 9 1.32 -2.08 7.28
CA LEU A 9 1.37 -2.41 5.87
C LEU A 9 1.92 -3.82 5.64
N SER A 10 2.95 -4.21 6.38
CA SER A 10 3.49 -5.57 6.32
C SER A 10 2.47 -6.61 6.78
N LYS A 11 1.67 -6.28 7.79
CA LYS A 11 0.59 -7.15 8.24
C LYS A 11 -0.47 -7.33 7.17
N ILE A 12 -0.87 -6.23 6.51
CA ILE A 12 -1.83 -6.28 5.41
C ILE A 12 -1.30 -7.18 4.28
N ALA A 13 -0.02 -7.05 3.92
CA ALA A 13 0.60 -7.88 2.90
C ALA A 13 0.54 -9.37 3.26
N CYS A 14 0.80 -9.71 4.52
CA CYS A 14 0.70 -11.09 5.00
C CYS A 14 -0.75 -11.59 4.97
N ASP A 15 -1.70 -10.79 5.39
CA ASP A 15 -3.11 -11.17 5.44
C ASP A 15 -3.69 -11.32 4.02
N LEU A 16 -3.26 -10.48 3.07
CA LEU A 16 -3.66 -10.59 1.66
C LEU A 16 -3.29 -11.94 1.05
N ALA A 17 -2.18 -12.53 1.47
CA ALA A 17 -1.76 -13.85 0.96
C ALA A 17 -2.79 -14.94 1.25
N ASN A 18 -3.64 -14.73 2.25
CA ASN A 18 -4.68 -15.67 2.66
C ASN A 18 -6.09 -15.20 2.26
N ALA A 19 -6.22 -14.09 1.56
CA ALA A 19 -7.51 -13.56 1.14
C ALA A 19 -8.12 -14.42 0.03
N THR A 20 -9.41 -14.74 0.16
CA THR A 20 -10.13 -15.59 -0.79
C THR A 20 -11.38 -14.93 -1.35
N THR A 21 -11.86 -13.83 -0.75
CA THR A 21 -13.11 -13.17 -1.14
C THR A 21 -12.86 -11.72 -1.54
N LYS A 22 -13.73 -11.20 -2.41
CA LYS A 22 -13.70 -9.80 -2.83
C LYS A 22 -14.01 -8.85 -1.68
N GLU A 23 -14.86 -9.27 -0.74
CA GLU A 23 -15.18 -8.47 0.46
C GLU A 23 -13.93 -8.22 1.30
N GLN A 24 -13.09 -9.24 1.48
CA GLN A 24 -11.81 -9.10 2.17
C GLN A 24 -10.90 -8.10 1.44
N ILE A 25 -10.87 -8.16 0.11
CA ILE A 25 -10.06 -7.23 -0.70
C ILE A 25 -10.55 -5.80 -0.52
N GLU A 26 -11.86 -5.56 -0.50
CA GLU A 26 -12.42 -4.22 -0.25
C GLU A 26 -11.99 -3.66 1.11
N ASP A 27 -11.99 -4.49 2.15
CA ASP A 27 -11.54 -4.09 3.48
C ASP A 27 -10.06 -3.71 3.47
N PHE A 28 -9.22 -4.48 2.80
CA PHE A 28 -7.78 -4.16 2.67
C PHE A 28 -7.55 -2.89 1.86
N ILE A 29 -8.33 -2.64 0.81
CA ILE A 29 -8.26 -1.40 0.05
C ILE A 29 -8.50 -0.21 0.97
N ASN A 30 -9.54 -0.25 1.80
CA ASN A 30 -9.84 0.81 2.74
C ASN A 30 -8.70 1.04 3.75
N ASP A 31 -8.12 -0.03 4.27
CA ASP A 31 -7.01 0.05 5.21
C ASP A 31 -5.78 0.68 4.56
N ILE A 32 -5.47 0.29 3.33
CA ILE A 32 -4.32 0.84 2.58
C ILE A 32 -4.56 2.31 2.23
N GLU A 33 -5.78 2.68 1.83
CA GLU A 33 -6.12 4.07 1.55
C GLU A 33 -5.93 4.96 2.77
N ASN A 34 -6.28 4.47 3.96
CA ASN A 34 -6.07 5.19 5.21
C ASN A 34 -4.58 5.38 5.52
N LEU A 35 -3.77 4.33 5.35
CA LEU A 35 -2.32 4.42 5.54
C LEU A 35 -1.67 5.36 4.53
N LYS A 36 -2.10 5.29 3.29
CA LYS A 36 -1.64 6.20 2.23
C LYS A 36 -1.98 7.65 2.58
N PHE A 37 -3.19 7.91 3.04
CA PHE A 37 -3.61 9.24 3.45
C PHE A 37 -2.72 9.79 4.57
N GLU A 38 -2.42 8.97 5.58
CA GLU A 38 -1.52 9.36 6.67
C GLU A 38 -0.12 9.71 6.15
N GLU A 39 0.39 8.92 5.21
CA GLU A 39 1.70 9.17 4.60
C GLU A 39 1.70 10.44 3.75
N GLU A 40 0.62 10.69 3.00
CA GLU A 40 0.44 11.92 2.23
C GLU A 40 0.40 13.15 3.13
N MET A 41 -0.26 13.05 4.29
CA MET A 41 -0.28 14.13 5.27
C MET A 41 1.12 14.47 5.79
N PHE A 42 1.92 13.44 6.07
CA PHE A 42 3.31 13.64 6.45
C PHE A 42 4.10 14.33 5.32
N TYR A 43 3.95 13.85 4.10
CA TYR A 43 4.65 14.37 2.93
C TYR A 43 4.28 15.82 2.66
N ASP A 44 2.98 16.15 2.67
CA ASP A 44 2.48 17.49 2.35
C ASP A 44 2.81 18.51 3.42
N ASN A 45 2.97 18.08 4.67
CA ASN A 45 3.28 18.95 5.80
C ASN A 45 4.77 19.03 6.14
N ALA A 46 5.64 18.40 5.35
CA ALA A 46 7.07 18.44 5.59
C ALA A 46 7.60 19.88 5.45
N PRO A 47 8.42 20.35 6.40
CA PRO A 47 9.06 21.67 6.27
C PRO A 47 9.89 21.76 4.99
N GLU A 48 9.95 22.95 4.40
CA GLU A 48 10.67 23.19 3.13
C GLU A 48 12.13 22.72 3.17
N ASN A 49 12.79 22.90 4.30
CA ASN A 49 14.18 22.48 4.48
C ASN A 49 14.36 20.95 4.55
N LEU A 50 13.28 20.18 4.67
CA LEU A 50 13.32 18.72 4.71
C LEU A 50 12.83 18.08 3.41
N GLN A 51 12.36 18.87 2.43
CA GLN A 51 11.80 18.35 1.17
C GLN A 51 12.83 17.60 0.31
N TYR A 52 14.12 17.79 0.54
CA TYR A 52 15.19 17.08 -0.15
C TYR A 52 15.84 16.02 0.72
N SER A 53 15.29 15.74 1.90
CA SER A 53 15.82 14.71 2.77
C SER A 53 15.50 13.32 2.20
N ARG A 54 16.34 12.35 2.55
CA ARG A 54 16.11 10.96 2.18
C ARG A 54 14.75 10.45 2.67
N ARG A 55 14.35 10.86 3.87
CA ARG A 55 13.10 10.46 4.49
C ARG A 55 11.88 10.96 3.71
N TYR A 56 11.97 12.17 3.18
CA TYR A 56 10.93 12.75 2.34
C TYR A 56 10.81 12.00 1.02
N MET A 57 11.93 11.69 0.38
CA MET A 57 11.96 10.91 -0.87
C MET A 57 11.43 9.48 -0.67
N GLU A 58 11.78 8.85 0.45
CA GLU A 58 11.25 7.53 0.81
C GLU A 58 9.74 7.57 1.03
N SER A 59 9.21 8.66 1.58
CA SER A 59 7.77 8.86 1.74
C SER A 59 7.07 8.93 0.39
N GLU A 60 7.62 9.66 -0.57
CA GLU A 60 7.10 9.75 -1.94
C GLU A 60 7.07 8.36 -2.60
N ASP A 61 8.16 7.61 -2.49
CA ASP A 61 8.24 6.25 -3.03
C ASP A 61 7.20 5.33 -2.39
N SER A 62 7.02 5.41 -1.08
CA SER A 62 6.02 4.61 -0.37
C SER A 62 4.60 4.92 -0.83
N ILE A 63 4.27 6.20 -1.05
CA ILE A 63 2.98 6.62 -1.57
C ILE A 63 2.75 6.01 -2.97
N ASN A 64 3.74 6.08 -3.83
CA ASN A 64 3.65 5.54 -5.19
C ASN A 64 3.47 4.01 -5.18
N TYR A 65 4.18 3.29 -4.32
CA TYR A 65 4.00 1.84 -4.18
C TYR A 65 2.61 1.48 -3.65
N MET A 66 2.07 2.26 -2.71
CA MET A 66 0.72 2.05 -2.22
C MET A 66 -0.33 2.32 -3.30
N ASP A 67 -0.12 3.34 -4.15
CA ASP A 67 -0.99 3.61 -5.30
C ASP A 67 -1.01 2.43 -6.27
N ASP A 68 0.16 1.88 -6.60
CA ASP A 68 0.28 0.74 -7.49
C ASP A 68 -0.41 -0.49 -6.89
N ALA A 69 -0.25 -0.72 -5.58
CA ALA A 69 -0.92 -1.81 -4.88
C ALA A 69 -2.44 -1.66 -4.95
N LEU A 70 -2.96 -0.44 -4.76
CA LEU A 70 -4.39 -0.16 -4.84
C LEU A 70 -4.93 -0.43 -6.25
N ASP A 71 -4.17 -0.08 -7.29
CA ASP A 71 -4.55 -0.37 -8.68
C ASP A 71 -4.69 -1.88 -8.91
N TYR A 72 -3.73 -2.67 -8.43
CA TYR A 72 -3.81 -4.12 -8.54
C TYR A 72 -4.99 -4.70 -7.77
N LEU A 73 -5.28 -4.20 -6.58
CA LEU A 73 -6.41 -4.68 -5.78
C LEU A 73 -7.74 -4.31 -6.42
N ASN A 74 -7.86 -3.11 -6.97
CA ASN A 74 -9.06 -2.71 -7.71
C ASN A 74 -9.27 -3.58 -8.96
N ASN A 75 -8.20 -3.92 -9.66
CA ASN A 75 -8.26 -4.86 -10.78
C ASN A 75 -8.70 -6.25 -10.31
N ALA A 76 -8.23 -6.70 -9.15
CA ALA A 76 -8.62 -8.00 -8.60
C ALA A 76 -10.13 -8.10 -8.34
N LEU A 77 -10.78 -6.98 -7.97
CA LEU A 77 -12.23 -6.96 -7.76
C LEU A 77 -13.02 -7.26 -9.04
N GLU A 78 -12.42 -7.01 -10.20
CA GLU A 78 -13.04 -7.25 -11.51
C GLU A 78 -12.60 -8.56 -12.17
N CYS A 79 -11.73 -9.32 -11.50
CA CYS A 79 -11.14 -10.55 -12.02
C CYS A 79 -11.62 -11.76 -11.23
N GLU A 80 -11.40 -12.94 -11.80
CA GLU A 80 -11.69 -14.23 -11.15
C GLU A 80 -10.55 -15.22 -11.46
N GLY A 81 -10.47 -16.29 -10.64
CA GLY A 81 -9.51 -17.37 -10.85
C GLY A 81 -8.06 -16.90 -10.75
N ASP A 82 -7.24 -17.27 -11.73
CA ASP A 82 -5.82 -16.98 -11.72
C ASP A 82 -5.53 -15.49 -11.83
N ASP A 83 -6.34 -14.74 -12.57
CA ASP A 83 -6.18 -13.28 -12.69
C ASP A 83 -6.40 -12.58 -11.36
N PHE A 84 -7.37 -13.04 -10.58
CA PHE A 84 -7.61 -12.55 -9.22
C PHE A 84 -6.36 -12.76 -8.34
N LYS A 85 -5.82 -13.97 -8.34
CA LYS A 85 -4.62 -14.31 -7.56
C LYS A 85 -3.40 -13.52 -8.02
N ASN A 86 -3.21 -13.38 -9.33
CA ASN A 86 -2.06 -12.66 -9.87
C ASN A 86 -2.08 -11.19 -9.47
N ASN A 87 -3.24 -10.54 -9.50
CA ASN A 87 -3.38 -9.15 -9.06
C ASN A 87 -3.09 -9.01 -7.56
N ILE A 88 -3.57 -9.95 -6.74
CA ILE A 88 -3.27 -9.94 -5.30
C ILE A 88 -1.77 -10.10 -5.05
N ASN A 89 -1.11 -11.04 -5.74
CA ASN A 89 0.33 -11.24 -5.60
C ASN A 89 1.13 -10.01 -6.00
N ASN A 90 0.73 -9.34 -7.07
CA ASN A 90 1.37 -8.10 -7.51
C ASN A 90 1.18 -6.99 -6.47
N ALA A 91 -0.01 -6.88 -5.90
CA ALA A 91 -0.28 -5.91 -4.83
C ALA A 91 0.59 -6.18 -3.60
N ILE A 92 0.74 -7.43 -3.21
CA ILE A 92 1.59 -7.82 -2.07
C ILE A 92 3.03 -7.37 -2.28
N GLU A 93 3.58 -7.56 -3.49
CA GLU A 93 4.93 -7.12 -3.80
C GLU A 93 5.09 -5.60 -3.65
N GLU A 94 4.12 -4.83 -4.15
CA GLU A 94 4.15 -3.38 -4.04
C GLU A 94 4.04 -2.92 -2.58
N LEU A 95 3.20 -3.56 -1.78
CA LEU A 95 3.08 -3.26 -0.35
C LEU A 95 4.37 -3.54 0.41
N ARG A 96 5.07 -4.61 0.06
CA ARG A 96 6.36 -4.94 0.66
C ARG A 96 7.41 -3.89 0.32
N ARG A 97 7.42 -3.40 -0.92
CA ARG A 97 8.31 -2.31 -1.32
C ARG A 97 8.00 -1.03 -0.56
N ALA A 98 6.73 -0.72 -0.39
CA ALA A 98 6.30 0.47 0.37
C ALA A 98 6.71 0.40 1.84
N ALA A 99 6.80 -0.80 2.40
CA ALA A 99 7.09 -1.02 3.82
C ALA A 99 8.60 -1.11 4.16
N ILE A 100 9.47 -0.92 3.20
CA ILE A 100 10.93 -0.98 3.42
C ILE A 100 11.46 0.24 4.21
#